data_7e09e6ef37740e033a02b6f434f07ba5
#
_entry.id   7e09e6ef37740e033a02b6f434f07ba5
#
_cell.length_a   1.000
_cell.length_b   1.000
_cell.length_c   1.000
_cell.angle_alpha   90.00
_cell.angle_beta   90.00
_cell.angle_gamma   90.00
#
_symmetry.space_group_name_H-M   'P 1'
#
loop_
_entity.id
_entity.type
_entity.pdbx_description
1 polymer ?
#
loop_
_entity_poly.entity_id
_entity_poly.type
_entity_poly.pdbx_seq_one_letter_code
_entity_poly.pdbx_strand_id
1 'polypeptide(L)'
;MMGKKDYSERSQVQIASLDDLVPSGHLVRKLEEAIDLSFIYDEVKDLYKHYGRESIDPVVLMKIVILQYVFGIPSMRKTIKEIEVNLAYRWYLGYGLYEDIPHFSTFGKNYTRRFKDTDLFQKIFSRILMEVDACGFLDTESLFIDGTHIKASANPHKYQNETMEKEARCYEKELLEEIEKDRLEHGKKPLKEKETTPETINKKVSTTDPDSGWFHKGEHKQVFAYAANTCCDKNNYVIDFEVTAGNVHDSVSFWELYRKVSERVKYPKYYVMDAGYKIPAIARTLIEEGKVPVMPYKRPMTKKGYFRKSDYVYDEYFDCYLCPNNQILKYSTTNRDGYREYKSDGKKCKDCPYQNQCTGSKDHVKVVSRHVWEGYMEKVEEIRHQTGMKEIYQKRKETIERVFADGKEKHGMRYTQYRGLAKVTMELTLLFACMNLKKLAIWKWRKGGLRNPCSFVWIFEPIYLYIKFKMVPGASHQEPFCLQSEQGMHCMSCFSI
;
A
#
# COMPACT_ATOMS: atom_id res chain seq x y z
N MET A 1 -0.45 37.76 42.08
CA MET A 1 0.08 39.06 41.56
C MET A 1 0.22 38.91 40.06
N MET A 2 -0.39 39.78 39.25
CA MET A 2 -0.32 39.74 37.78
C MET A 2 0.96 40.48 37.34
N GLY A 3 1.91 39.76 36.73
CA GLY A 3 3.11 40.35 36.15
C GLY A 3 2.82 41.00 34.79
N LYS A 4 3.38 42.20 34.54
CA LYS A 4 3.41 42.81 33.19
C LYS A 4 4.75 42.53 32.57
N LYS A 5 4.78 42.06 31.31
CA LYS A 5 6.01 41.82 30.55
C LYS A 5 6.50 43.15 29.95
N ASP A 6 7.78 43.45 30.16
CA ASP A 6 8.48 44.52 29.45
C ASP A 6 8.81 44.05 28.02
N TYR A 7 8.62 44.91 27.03
CA TYR A 7 8.87 44.66 25.61
C TYR A 7 10.16 45.41 25.13
N SER A 8 10.88 46.10 25.99
CA SER A 8 12.10 46.85 25.64
C SER A 8 13.21 45.94 25.07
N GLU A 9 13.28 44.68 25.52
CA GLU A 9 14.24 43.70 25.02
C GLU A 9 14.12 43.40 23.52
N ARG A 10 12.97 43.69 22.88
CA ARG A 10 12.80 43.47 21.44
C ARG A 10 13.74 44.29 20.56
N SER A 11 14.18 45.44 21.06
CA SER A 11 15.04 46.39 20.36
C SER A 11 16.51 46.27 20.74
N GLN A 12 16.85 45.39 21.67
CA GLN A 12 18.23 45.18 22.11
C GLN A 12 19.03 44.39 21.08
N VAL A 13 20.23 44.84 20.80
CA VAL A 13 21.18 44.10 19.96
C VAL A 13 21.74 42.92 20.75
N GLN A 14 21.55 41.72 20.21
CA GLN A 14 22.10 40.48 20.75
C GLN A 14 23.02 39.84 19.71
N ILE A 15 24.18 39.35 20.15
CA ILE A 15 25.14 38.63 19.30
C ILE A 15 24.91 37.14 19.57
N ALA A 16 24.37 36.41 18.58
CA ALA A 16 24.14 34.99 18.65
C ALA A 16 24.26 34.39 17.25
N SER A 17 24.76 33.18 17.14
CA SER A 17 24.68 32.40 15.88
C SER A 17 23.30 31.77 15.71
N LEU A 18 22.94 31.46 14.48
CA LEU A 18 21.69 30.69 14.20
C LEU A 18 21.74 29.33 14.90
N ASP A 19 22.92 28.76 15.04
CA ASP A 19 23.11 27.49 15.74
C ASP A 19 22.79 27.59 17.23
N ASP A 20 23.13 28.70 17.90
CA ASP A 20 22.78 28.92 19.31
C ASP A 20 21.28 29.13 19.53
N LEU A 21 20.59 29.72 18.54
CA LEU A 21 19.18 30.07 18.65
C LEU A 21 18.24 28.87 18.44
N VAL A 22 18.70 27.77 17.80
CA VAL A 22 17.89 26.57 17.59
C VAL A 22 18.17 25.55 18.70
N PRO A 23 17.20 25.23 19.56
CA PRO A 23 17.41 24.27 20.66
C PRO A 23 17.90 22.92 20.17
N SER A 24 18.82 22.29 20.91
CA SER A 24 19.40 20.96 20.58
C SER A 24 18.34 19.86 20.42
N GLY A 25 17.26 19.92 21.19
CA GLY A 25 16.14 18.98 21.11
C GLY A 25 15.10 19.30 20.02
N HIS A 26 15.30 20.34 19.20
CA HIS A 26 14.34 20.71 18.15
C HIS A 26 14.25 19.64 17.05
N LEU A 27 13.07 19.43 16.48
CA LEU A 27 12.83 18.38 15.48
C LEU A 27 13.73 18.54 14.24
N VAL A 28 14.01 19.75 13.78
CA VAL A 28 14.85 19.96 12.59
C VAL A 28 16.29 19.45 12.79
N ARG A 29 16.85 19.55 14.01
CA ARG A 29 18.17 18.97 14.31
C ARG A 29 18.14 17.46 14.25
N LYS A 30 17.09 16.85 14.80
CA LYS A 30 16.86 15.41 14.71
C LYS A 30 16.71 14.93 13.28
N LEU A 31 16.08 15.71 12.41
CA LEU A 31 15.94 15.40 10.98
C LEU A 31 17.29 15.47 10.27
N GLU A 32 18.11 16.50 10.55
CA GLU A 32 19.43 16.66 9.96
C GLU A 32 20.38 15.52 10.33
N GLU A 33 20.30 15.05 11.57
CA GLU A 33 21.12 13.94 12.08
C GLU A 33 20.57 12.56 11.70
N ALA A 34 19.31 12.48 11.27
CA ALA A 34 18.67 11.20 10.97
C ALA A 34 19.14 10.58 9.66
N ILE A 35 19.41 11.41 8.65
CA ILE A 35 19.74 10.97 7.30
C ILE A 35 20.65 11.98 6.61
N ASP A 36 21.67 11.47 5.94
CA ASP A 36 22.44 12.26 4.97
C ASP A 36 21.71 12.27 3.63
N LEU A 37 21.40 13.47 3.15
CA LEU A 37 20.71 13.69 1.88
C LEU A 37 21.66 13.98 0.71
N SER A 38 22.97 13.91 0.90
CA SER A 38 23.98 14.19 -0.14
C SER A 38 23.86 13.27 -1.36
N PHE A 39 23.35 12.04 -1.18
CA PHE A 39 23.08 11.11 -2.30
C PHE A 39 22.20 11.72 -3.39
N ILE A 40 21.37 12.73 -3.07
CA ILE A 40 20.52 13.43 -4.05
C ILE A 40 21.37 14.07 -5.14
N TYR A 41 22.58 14.58 -4.83
CA TYR A 41 23.45 15.16 -5.85
C TYR A 41 23.79 14.16 -6.94
N ASP A 42 24.12 12.93 -6.59
CA ASP A 42 24.44 11.88 -7.54
C ASP A 42 23.23 11.47 -8.39
N GLU A 43 22.05 11.44 -7.77
CA GLU A 43 20.81 11.08 -8.47
C GLU A 43 20.33 12.11 -9.47
N VAL A 44 20.71 13.38 -9.29
CA VAL A 44 20.20 14.47 -10.14
C VAL A 44 21.26 15.14 -11.01
N LYS A 45 22.54 14.79 -10.88
CA LYS A 45 23.64 15.46 -11.60
C LYS A 45 23.42 15.54 -13.11
N ASP A 46 22.92 14.49 -13.73
CA ASP A 46 22.68 14.41 -15.18
C ASP A 46 21.46 15.24 -15.62
N LEU A 47 20.64 15.70 -14.67
CA LEU A 47 19.49 16.58 -14.94
C LEU A 47 19.87 18.07 -14.94
N TYR A 48 21.12 18.39 -14.55
CA TYR A 48 21.63 19.77 -14.47
C TYR A 48 22.66 20.00 -15.59
N LYS A 49 22.53 21.12 -16.26
CA LYS A 49 23.47 21.54 -17.31
C LYS A 49 24.72 22.14 -16.69
N HIS A 50 25.86 21.93 -17.30
CA HIS A 50 27.14 22.49 -16.87
C HIS A 50 27.32 23.99 -17.18
N TYR A 51 26.32 24.62 -17.82
CA TYR A 51 26.35 26.02 -18.23
C TYR A 51 25.02 26.72 -17.93
N GLY A 52 25.08 28.04 -17.75
CA GLY A 52 23.92 28.87 -17.47
C GLY A 52 23.91 29.38 -16.02
N ARG A 53 22.82 30.04 -15.62
CA ARG A 53 22.65 30.54 -14.25
C ARG A 53 22.58 29.39 -13.27
N GLU A 54 23.23 29.52 -12.13
CA GLU A 54 23.15 28.56 -11.04
C GLU A 54 21.71 28.33 -10.60
N SER A 55 21.40 27.08 -10.41
CA SER A 55 20.09 26.62 -9.95
C SER A 55 20.13 26.55 -8.42
N ILE A 56 18.94 26.57 -7.79
CA ILE A 56 18.85 26.23 -6.37
C ILE A 56 19.44 24.83 -6.14
N ASP A 57 20.13 24.68 -5.04
CA ASP A 57 20.68 23.42 -4.55
C ASP A 57 19.56 22.36 -4.46
N PRO A 58 19.71 21.17 -5.09
CA PRO A 58 18.70 20.13 -5.07
C PRO A 58 18.42 19.56 -3.68
N VAL A 59 19.43 19.49 -2.80
CA VAL A 59 19.26 19.05 -1.41
C VAL A 59 18.43 20.05 -0.63
N VAL A 60 18.74 21.35 -0.75
CA VAL A 60 17.94 22.42 -0.14
C VAL A 60 16.51 22.39 -0.65
N LEU A 61 16.31 22.18 -1.95
CA LEU A 61 14.97 22.07 -2.52
C LEU A 61 14.18 20.91 -1.93
N MET A 62 14.82 19.74 -1.72
CA MET A 62 14.17 18.60 -1.06
C MET A 62 13.97 18.84 0.43
N LYS A 63 14.88 19.48 1.13
CA LYS A 63 14.70 19.89 2.54
C LYS A 63 13.49 20.83 2.71
N ILE A 64 13.22 21.75 1.78
CA ILE A 64 12.00 22.59 1.79
C ILE A 64 10.74 21.71 1.71
N VAL A 65 10.74 20.70 0.84
CA VAL A 65 9.61 19.75 0.71
C VAL A 65 9.46 18.91 1.98
N ILE A 66 10.56 18.44 2.56
CA ILE A 66 10.55 17.71 3.84
C ILE A 66 9.92 18.56 4.95
N LEU A 67 10.28 19.83 5.08
CA LEU A 67 9.65 20.75 6.03
C LEU A 67 8.13 20.83 5.83
N GLN A 68 7.69 20.95 4.58
CA GLN A 68 6.26 21.00 4.27
C GLN A 68 5.50 19.80 4.83
N TYR A 69 5.96 18.58 4.51
CA TYR A 69 5.25 17.36 4.90
C TYR A 69 5.45 16.98 6.36
N VAL A 70 6.67 17.13 6.92
CA VAL A 70 6.96 16.80 8.33
C VAL A 70 6.15 17.67 9.30
N PHE A 71 5.98 18.95 8.98
CA PHE A 71 5.22 19.89 9.81
C PHE A 71 3.76 20.06 9.38
N GLY A 72 3.32 19.33 8.35
CA GLY A 72 1.94 19.36 7.87
C GLY A 72 1.51 20.73 7.32
N ILE A 73 2.44 21.45 6.71
CA ILE A 73 2.15 22.78 6.14
C ILE A 73 1.35 22.58 4.84
N PRO A 74 0.18 23.22 4.68
CA PRO A 74 -0.78 22.83 3.65
C PRO A 74 -0.39 23.19 2.22
N SER A 75 0.65 24.00 1.99
CA SER A 75 1.06 24.38 0.64
C SER A 75 2.49 24.92 0.60
N MET A 76 3.17 24.76 -0.54
CA MET A 76 4.50 25.30 -0.78
C MET A 76 4.57 26.82 -0.55
N ARG A 77 3.52 27.58 -0.94
CA ARG A 77 3.46 29.03 -0.70
C ARG A 77 3.50 29.36 0.81
N LYS A 78 2.77 28.59 1.63
CA LYS A 78 2.80 28.77 3.08
C LYS A 78 4.13 28.31 3.66
N THR A 79 4.70 27.22 3.15
CA THR A 79 6.02 26.73 3.57
C THR A 79 7.09 27.80 3.40
N ILE A 80 7.15 28.45 2.25
CA ILE A 80 8.13 29.55 2.01
C ILE A 80 7.92 30.71 2.99
N LYS A 81 6.66 31.13 3.21
CA LYS A 81 6.37 32.20 4.18
C LYS A 81 6.76 31.84 5.62
N GLU A 82 6.60 30.57 6.01
CA GLU A 82 7.05 30.09 7.32
C GLU A 82 8.59 30.09 7.41
N ILE A 83 9.30 29.67 6.34
CA ILE A 83 10.77 29.69 6.29
C ILE A 83 11.32 31.11 6.40
N GLU A 84 10.65 32.10 5.80
CA GLU A 84 11.07 33.52 5.87
C GLU A 84 11.23 34.02 7.30
N VAL A 85 10.41 33.54 8.24
CA VAL A 85 10.34 34.05 9.62
C VAL A 85 10.78 33.04 10.69
N ASN A 86 10.98 31.77 10.33
CA ASN A 86 11.30 30.69 11.28
C ASN A 86 12.79 30.38 11.27
N LEU A 87 13.50 30.75 12.34
CA LEU A 87 14.93 30.53 12.48
C LEU A 87 15.35 29.07 12.42
N ALA A 88 14.53 28.15 12.98
CA ALA A 88 14.82 26.71 12.95
C ALA A 88 14.73 26.14 11.53
N TYR A 89 13.83 26.65 10.71
CA TYR A 89 13.72 26.23 9.30
C TYR A 89 14.87 26.79 8.48
N ARG A 90 15.27 28.05 8.69
CA ARG A 90 16.45 28.65 8.06
C ARG A 90 17.70 27.86 8.40
N TRP A 91 17.90 27.52 9.68
CA TRP A 91 19.01 26.70 10.13
C TRP A 91 19.07 25.35 9.39
N TYR A 92 17.94 24.65 9.30
CA TYR A 92 17.86 23.34 8.64
C TYR A 92 18.20 23.40 7.13
N LEU A 93 17.89 24.53 6.49
CA LEU A 93 18.17 24.76 5.08
C LEU A 93 19.57 25.35 4.83
N GLY A 94 20.27 25.79 5.86
CA GLY A 94 21.56 26.46 5.73
C GLY A 94 21.46 27.92 5.31
N TYR A 95 20.29 28.57 5.40
CA TYR A 95 20.11 29.99 5.06
C TYR A 95 20.46 30.91 6.21
N GLY A 96 21.17 31.98 5.91
CA GLY A 96 21.44 33.09 6.85
C GLY A 96 20.17 33.89 7.21
N LEU A 97 20.27 34.76 8.24
CA LEU A 97 19.15 35.56 8.75
C LEU A 97 18.48 36.46 7.69
N TYR A 98 19.26 37.02 6.79
CA TYR A 98 18.83 37.99 5.77
C TYR A 98 18.90 37.45 4.36
N GLU A 99 19.23 36.18 4.19
CA GLU A 99 19.34 35.55 2.90
C GLU A 99 17.91 35.30 2.29
N ASP A 100 17.80 35.56 0.99
CA ASP A 100 16.52 35.41 0.27
C ASP A 100 16.12 33.96 0.14
N ILE A 101 14.86 33.68 0.44
CA ILE A 101 14.26 32.34 0.31
C ILE A 101 13.70 32.17 -1.10
N PRO A 102 13.87 31.00 -1.73
CA PRO A 102 13.38 30.74 -3.08
C PRO A 102 11.89 30.93 -3.20
N HIS A 103 11.42 31.42 -4.36
CA HIS A 103 10.01 31.60 -4.62
C HIS A 103 9.25 30.25 -4.60
N PHE A 104 8.03 30.22 -4.08
CA PHE A 104 7.22 28.99 -3.92
C PHE A 104 7.01 28.18 -5.21
N SER A 105 7.06 28.82 -6.41
CA SER A 105 6.92 28.13 -7.68
C SER A 105 8.19 27.35 -8.12
N THR A 106 9.30 27.53 -7.40
CA THR A 106 10.60 26.94 -7.78
C THR A 106 10.56 25.43 -7.76
N PHE A 107 9.95 24.82 -6.74
CA PHE A 107 9.76 23.37 -6.70
C PHE A 107 8.95 22.88 -7.90
N GLY A 108 7.78 23.47 -8.16
CA GLY A 108 6.92 23.04 -9.29
C GLY A 108 7.60 23.18 -10.66
N LYS A 109 8.44 24.23 -10.85
CA LYS A 109 9.23 24.40 -12.08
C LYS A 109 10.32 23.34 -12.20
N ASN A 110 11.03 23.01 -11.12
CA ASN A 110 12.03 21.95 -11.11
C ASN A 110 11.38 20.57 -11.27
N TYR A 111 10.26 20.30 -10.62
CA TYR A 111 9.49 19.08 -10.82
C TYR A 111 9.16 18.88 -12.31
N THR A 112 8.53 19.86 -12.95
CA THR A 112 8.09 19.74 -14.33
C THR A 112 9.27 19.61 -15.32
N ARG A 113 10.39 20.25 -15.04
CA ARG A 113 11.53 20.32 -15.98
C ARG A 113 12.55 19.20 -15.78
N ARG A 114 12.66 18.64 -14.57
CA ARG A 114 13.75 17.73 -14.19
C ARG A 114 13.26 16.44 -13.55
N PHE A 115 12.34 16.51 -12.57
CA PHE A 115 12.07 15.37 -11.69
C PHE A 115 10.84 14.54 -12.09
N LYS A 116 9.96 15.07 -12.96
CA LYS A 116 8.67 14.45 -13.31
C LYS A 116 8.81 13.02 -13.83
N ASP A 117 9.81 12.79 -14.69
CA ASP A 117 10.01 11.52 -15.36
C ASP A 117 11.18 10.70 -14.74
N THR A 118 11.48 10.95 -13.47
CA THR A 118 12.53 10.26 -12.70
C THR A 118 11.94 9.50 -11.52
N ASP A 119 12.72 8.58 -10.98
CA ASP A 119 12.43 7.80 -9.77
C ASP A 119 12.98 8.44 -8.48
N LEU A 120 13.39 9.73 -8.53
CA LEU A 120 14.04 10.44 -7.41
C LEU A 120 13.25 10.31 -6.10
N PHE A 121 11.93 10.49 -6.13
CA PHE A 121 11.11 10.45 -4.92
C PHE A 121 11.01 9.04 -4.33
N GLN A 122 10.95 8.02 -5.19
CA GLN A 122 11.00 6.61 -4.78
C GLN A 122 12.36 6.26 -4.17
N LYS A 123 13.45 6.80 -4.72
CA LYS A 123 14.81 6.63 -4.18
C LYS A 123 14.93 7.29 -2.81
N ILE A 124 14.40 8.50 -2.62
CA ILE A 124 14.35 9.17 -1.31
C ILE A 124 13.56 8.31 -0.30
N PHE A 125 12.37 7.83 -0.68
CA PHE A 125 11.57 6.94 0.16
C PHE A 125 12.34 5.67 0.54
N SER A 126 12.96 5.02 -0.44
CA SER A 126 13.73 3.79 -0.25
C SER A 126 14.96 4.02 0.64
N ARG A 127 15.69 5.14 0.44
CA ARG A 127 16.83 5.49 1.28
C ARG A 127 16.46 5.70 2.74
N ILE A 128 15.35 6.39 3.00
CA ILE A 128 14.83 6.56 4.36
C ILE A 128 14.48 5.20 4.97
N LEU A 129 13.83 4.30 4.22
CA LEU A 129 13.47 2.98 4.72
C LEU A 129 14.71 2.11 5.00
N MET A 130 15.76 2.21 4.16
CA MET A 130 17.04 1.55 4.41
C MET A 130 17.70 2.04 5.71
N GLU A 131 17.66 3.34 5.99
CA GLU A 131 18.18 3.90 7.25
C GLU A 131 17.36 3.42 8.47
N VAL A 132 16.05 3.25 8.32
CA VAL A 132 15.18 2.66 9.36
C VAL A 132 15.59 1.22 9.64
N ASP A 133 15.84 0.43 8.60
CA ASP A 133 16.25 -0.97 8.71
C ASP A 133 17.65 -1.09 9.31
N ALA A 134 18.62 -0.30 8.86
CA ALA A 134 19.98 -0.25 9.39
C ALA A 134 20.02 0.10 10.89
N CYS A 135 19.04 0.87 11.38
CA CYS A 135 18.90 1.17 12.81
C CYS A 135 18.19 0.04 13.61
N GLY A 136 17.74 -1.04 12.96
CA GLY A 136 17.00 -2.13 13.57
C GLY A 136 15.60 -1.69 14.05
N PHE A 137 14.96 -0.75 13.35
CA PHE A 137 13.64 -0.24 13.72
C PHE A 137 12.51 -0.88 12.92
N LEU A 138 12.80 -1.65 11.87
CA LEU A 138 11.80 -2.43 11.16
C LEU A 138 11.50 -3.74 11.91
N ASP A 139 10.20 -4.05 12.03
CA ASP A 139 9.70 -5.36 12.50
C ASP A 139 8.71 -5.87 11.45
N THR A 140 9.24 -6.58 10.47
CA THR A 140 8.51 -7.05 9.29
C THR A 140 7.96 -8.46 9.42
N GLU A 141 8.00 -9.09 10.61
CA GLU A 141 7.37 -10.38 10.85
C GLU A 141 5.86 -10.32 10.56
N SER A 142 5.22 -9.21 10.92
CA SER A 142 3.81 -8.95 10.68
C SER A 142 3.63 -7.69 9.85
N LEU A 143 3.03 -7.82 8.68
CA LEU A 143 2.68 -6.72 7.80
C LEU A 143 1.19 -6.41 7.87
N PHE A 144 0.86 -5.13 7.95
CA PHE A 144 -0.51 -4.63 8.06
C PHE A 144 -0.86 -3.89 6.79
N ILE A 145 -1.89 -4.37 6.08
CA ILE A 145 -2.34 -3.80 4.81
C ILE A 145 -3.77 -3.28 4.97
N ASP A 146 -4.00 -2.06 4.50
CA ASP A 146 -5.31 -1.43 4.45
C ASP A 146 -5.36 -0.32 3.40
N GLY A 147 -6.57 0.05 3.01
CA GLY A 147 -6.83 1.14 2.07
C GLY A 147 -7.44 2.37 2.75
N THR A 148 -7.06 3.55 2.28
CA THR A 148 -7.72 4.79 2.70
C THR A 148 -7.96 5.70 1.52
N HIS A 149 -9.05 6.51 1.59
CA HIS A 149 -9.42 7.43 0.53
C HIS A 149 -8.94 8.84 0.82
N ILE A 150 -8.43 9.48 -0.23
CA ILE A 150 -7.95 10.86 -0.27
C ILE A 150 -8.86 11.62 -1.23
N LYS A 151 -9.50 12.69 -0.75
CA LYS A 151 -10.39 13.49 -1.60
C LYS A 151 -9.60 14.14 -2.73
N ALA A 152 -10.04 13.96 -3.96
CA ALA A 152 -9.44 14.55 -5.14
C ALA A 152 -9.74 16.04 -5.27
N SER A 153 -8.87 16.77 -5.98
CA SER A 153 -9.08 18.18 -6.38
C SER A 153 -10.06 18.27 -7.55
N ALA A 154 -11.26 17.70 -7.39
CA ALA A 154 -12.27 17.57 -8.42
C ALA A 154 -13.63 18.10 -7.90
N ASN A 155 -14.39 18.73 -8.80
CA ASN A 155 -15.76 19.17 -8.49
C ASN A 155 -16.70 17.96 -8.64
N PRO A 156 -17.45 17.56 -7.58
CA PRO A 156 -18.34 16.40 -7.63
C PRO A 156 -19.53 16.57 -8.60
N HIS A 157 -19.85 17.80 -9.02
CA HIS A 157 -20.94 18.10 -9.95
C HIS A 157 -20.47 18.21 -11.41
N LYS A 158 -19.15 18.19 -11.69
CA LYS A 158 -18.58 18.22 -13.03
C LYS A 158 -18.08 16.85 -13.42
N TYR A 159 -18.95 16.03 -14.02
CA TYR A 159 -18.63 14.69 -14.47
C TYR A 159 -19.37 14.36 -15.77
N GLN A 160 -18.88 13.36 -16.46
CA GLN A 160 -19.54 12.67 -17.56
C GLN A 160 -19.64 11.19 -17.26
N ASN A 161 -20.63 10.51 -17.85
CA ASN A 161 -20.73 9.06 -17.77
C ASN A 161 -20.00 8.48 -18.96
N GLU A 162 -19.00 7.67 -18.71
CA GLU A 162 -18.23 6.97 -19.74
C GLU A 162 -18.44 5.47 -19.64
N THR A 163 -18.56 4.84 -20.79
CA THR A 163 -18.58 3.37 -20.88
C THR A 163 -17.15 2.90 -21.00
N MET A 164 -16.64 2.22 -19.98
CA MET A 164 -15.28 1.69 -19.95
C MET A 164 -15.31 0.16 -19.96
N GLU A 165 -14.29 -0.44 -20.52
CA GLU A 165 -14.08 -1.87 -20.44
C GLU A 165 -13.73 -2.27 -19.00
N LYS A 166 -14.22 -3.44 -18.59
CA LYS A 166 -13.88 -3.99 -17.28
C LYS A 166 -12.49 -4.61 -17.37
N GLU A 167 -11.60 -4.17 -16.50
CA GLU A 167 -10.26 -4.74 -16.41
C GLU A 167 -10.32 -6.23 -16.06
N ALA A 168 -9.50 -7.04 -16.73
CA ALA A 168 -9.34 -8.46 -16.43
C ALA A 168 -8.70 -8.63 -15.04
N ARG A 169 -9.10 -9.67 -14.32
CA ARG A 169 -8.51 -10.02 -13.02
C ARG A 169 -7.10 -10.59 -13.26
N CYS A 170 -6.10 -10.16 -12.51
CA CYS A 170 -4.72 -10.62 -12.66
C CYS A 170 -4.56 -12.15 -12.51
N TYR A 171 -5.46 -12.80 -11.78
CA TYR A 171 -5.52 -14.27 -11.57
C TYR A 171 -6.51 -14.99 -12.50
N GLU A 172 -7.03 -14.30 -13.53
CA GLU A 172 -8.11 -14.85 -14.37
C GLU A 172 -7.67 -16.09 -15.17
N LYS A 173 -6.43 -16.08 -15.65
CA LYS A 173 -5.87 -17.22 -16.39
C LYS A 173 -5.77 -18.45 -15.51
N GLU A 174 -5.21 -18.33 -14.32
CA GLU A 174 -5.09 -19.42 -13.34
C GLU A 174 -6.46 -19.95 -12.90
N LEU A 175 -7.41 -19.02 -12.73
CA LEU A 175 -8.77 -19.39 -12.37
C LEU A 175 -9.45 -20.19 -13.50
N LEU A 176 -9.27 -19.80 -14.76
CA LEU A 176 -9.82 -20.52 -15.91
C LEU A 176 -9.22 -21.92 -16.04
N GLU A 177 -7.91 -22.06 -15.87
CA GLU A 177 -7.22 -23.36 -15.88
C GLU A 177 -7.78 -24.29 -14.79
N GLU A 178 -7.99 -23.77 -13.58
CA GLU A 178 -8.57 -24.55 -12.48
C GLU A 178 -10.04 -24.90 -12.71
N ILE A 179 -10.82 -24.00 -13.31
CA ILE A 179 -12.22 -24.27 -13.70
C ILE A 179 -12.27 -25.38 -14.74
N GLU A 180 -11.42 -25.35 -15.75
CA GLU A 180 -11.40 -26.37 -16.81
C GLU A 180 -11.02 -27.74 -16.26
N LYS A 181 -10.01 -27.79 -15.39
CA LYS A 181 -9.60 -29.00 -14.67
C LYS A 181 -10.76 -29.56 -13.84
N ASP A 182 -11.38 -28.73 -13.02
CA ASP A 182 -12.53 -29.11 -12.19
C ASP A 182 -13.70 -29.63 -13.01
N ARG A 183 -14.02 -28.99 -14.13
CA ARG A 183 -15.09 -29.44 -15.03
C ARG A 183 -14.77 -30.77 -15.68
N LEU A 184 -13.52 -31.01 -16.07
CA LEU A 184 -13.07 -32.27 -16.65
C LEU A 184 -13.18 -33.40 -15.63
N GLU A 185 -12.75 -33.20 -14.39
CA GLU A 185 -12.88 -34.16 -13.29
C GLU A 185 -14.33 -34.57 -13.03
N HIS A 186 -15.26 -33.64 -13.21
CA HIS A 186 -16.72 -33.90 -13.09
C HIS A 186 -17.40 -34.34 -14.41
N GLY A 187 -16.63 -34.68 -15.44
CA GLY A 187 -17.17 -35.11 -16.72
C GLY A 187 -17.98 -34.06 -17.49
N LYS A 188 -17.72 -32.77 -17.23
CA LYS A 188 -18.38 -31.67 -17.94
C LYS A 188 -17.55 -31.21 -19.13
N LYS A 189 -18.23 -30.74 -20.17
CA LYS A 189 -17.56 -30.12 -21.32
C LYS A 189 -16.81 -28.84 -20.89
N PRO A 190 -15.67 -28.50 -21.54
CA PRO A 190 -15.00 -27.21 -21.36
C PRO A 190 -15.95 -26.03 -21.49
N LEU A 191 -15.62 -24.91 -20.90
CA LEU A 191 -16.40 -23.70 -21.08
C LEU A 191 -16.31 -23.29 -22.56
N LYS A 192 -17.47 -23.03 -23.20
CA LYS A 192 -17.47 -22.45 -24.54
C LYS A 192 -16.67 -21.12 -24.49
N GLU A 193 -15.81 -20.93 -25.47
CA GLU A 193 -15.21 -19.62 -25.67
C GLU A 193 -16.34 -18.59 -25.80
N LYS A 194 -16.32 -17.59 -24.92
CA LYS A 194 -17.22 -16.46 -25.03
C LYS A 194 -16.59 -15.59 -26.11
N GLU A 195 -17.29 -15.29 -27.20
CA GLU A 195 -16.91 -14.19 -28.07
C GLU A 195 -16.68 -12.98 -27.16
N THR A 196 -15.44 -12.51 -27.08
CA THR A 196 -15.01 -11.50 -26.15
C THR A 196 -15.51 -10.12 -26.59
N THR A 197 -16.79 -9.88 -26.42
CA THR A 197 -17.23 -8.50 -26.26
C THR A 197 -16.83 -8.11 -24.83
N PRO A 198 -15.88 -7.18 -24.66
CA PRO A 198 -15.45 -6.76 -23.33
C PRO A 198 -16.66 -6.29 -22.52
N GLU A 199 -16.78 -6.78 -21.30
CA GLU A 199 -17.85 -6.31 -20.41
C GLU A 199 -17.62 -4.82 -20.17
N THR A 200 -18.60 -4.00 -20.53
CA THR A 200 -18.53 -2.56 -20.35
C THR A 200 -19.26 -2.13 -19.08
N ILE A 201 -18.70 -1.19 -18.37
CA ILE A 201 -19.27 -0.61 -17.15
C ILE A 201 -19.40 0.90 -17.33
N ASN A 202 -20.57 1.44 -17.01
CA ASN A 202 -20.76 2.89 -16.98
C ASN A 202 -20.14 3.45 -15.70
N LYS A 203 -19.13 4.30 -15.84
CA LYS A 203 -18.46 4.98 -14.73
C LYS A 203 -18.68 6.49 -14.81
N LYS A 204 -18.82 7.14 -13.65
CA LYS A 204 -18.74 8.59 -13.55
C LYS A 204 -17.29 9.00 -13.57
N VAL A 205 -16.90 9.80 -14.55
CA VAL A 205 -15.54 10.33 -14.75
C VAL A 205 -15.57 11.83 -14.52
N SER A 206 -14.66 12.34 -13.69
CA SER A 206 -14.53 13.78 -13.45
C SER A 206 -13.97 14.49 -14.67
N THR A 207 -14.58 15.58 -15.11
CA THR A 207 -14.04 16.41 -16.21
C THR A 207 -12.83 17.25 -15.77
N THR A 208 -12.61 17.42 -14.48
CA THR A 208 -11.50 18.22 -13.92
C THR A 208 -10.31 17.39 -13.47
N ASP A 209 -10.53 16.11 -13.14
CA ASP A 209 -9.50 15.16 -12.72
C ASP A 209 -9.93 13.73 -13.13
N PRO A 210 -9.72 13.35 -14.41
CA PRO A 210 -10.22 12.09 -14.97
C PRO A 210 -9.67 10.84 -14.29
N ASP A 211 -8.46 10.91 -13.74
CA ASP A 211 -7.81 9.79 -13.04
C ASP A 211 -8.43 9.50 -11.66
N SER A 212 -9.24 10.42 -11.12
CA SER A 212 -9.92 10.22 -9.85
C SER A 212 -11.16 9.35 -10.00
N GLY A 213 -11.44 8.50 -9.01
CA GLY A 213 -12.61 7.63 -9.00
C GLY A 213 -13.77 8.18 -8.16
N TRP A 214 -15.00 7.91 -8.63
CA TRP A 214 -16.20 8.25 -7.86
C TRP A 214 -16.34 7.32 -6.68
N PHE A 215 -16.10 7.85 -5.48
CA PHE A 215 -16.18 7.12 -4.22
C PHE A 215 -17.50 7.42 -3.50
N HIS A 216 -18.14 6.34 -3.02
CA HIS A 216 -19.38 6.39 -2.29
C HIS A 216 -19.24 5.64 -0.96
N LYS A 217 -19.49 6.34 0.16
CA LYS A 217 -19.50 5.71 1.49
C LYS A 217 -20.76 6.17 2.25
N GLY A 218 -21.73 5.27 2.33
CA GLY A 218 -23.05 5.59 2.93
C GLY A 218 -23.79 6.67 2.15
N GLU A 219 -24.89 7.14 2.70
CA GLU A 219 -25.76 8.12 2.02
C GLU A 219 -25.16 9.53 1.91
N HIS A 220 -24.18 9.87 2.74
CA HIS A 220 -23.73 11.26 2.91
C HIS A 220 -22.36 11.58 2.29
N LYS A 221 -21.61 10.60 1.81
CA LYS A 221 -20.27 10.87 1.27
C LYS A 221 -20.13 10.37 -0.16
N GLN A 222 -20.31 11.31 -1.10
CA GLN A 222 -20.14 11.08 -2.53
C GLN A 222 -19.14 12.10 -3.07
N VAL A 223 -17.93 11.66 -3.37
CA VAL A 223 -16.83 12.53 -3.83
C VAL A 223 -15.94 11.80 -4.81
N PHE A 224 -15.26 12.54 -5.69
CA PHE A 224 -14.11 12.01 -6.39
C PHE A 224 -12.93 11.85 -5.43
N ALA A 225 -12.27 10.72 -5.48
CA ALA A 225 -11.18 10.37 -4.57
C ALA A 225 -10.14 9.48 -5.26
N TYR A 226 -8.97 9.42 -4.65
CA TYR A 226 -7.97 8.38 -4.85
C TYR A 226 -7.98 7.43 -3.67
N ALA A 227 -7.65 6.17 -3.90
CA ALA A 227 -7.40 5.19 -2.85
C ALA A 227 -5.90 4.98 -2.69
N ALA A 228 -5.40 5.03 -1.46
CA ALA A 228 -4.04 4.66 -1.10
C ALA A 228 -4.08 3.35 -0.32
N ASN A 229 -3.73 2.26 -0.97
CA ASN A 229 -3.55 0.95 -0.36
C ASN A 229 -2.12 0.90 0.17
N THR A 230 -1.96 0.72 1.46
CA THR A 230 -0.68 0.94 2.16
C THR A 230 -0.34 -0.27 3.00
N CYS A 231 0.93 -0.65 2.99
CA CYS A 231 1.51 -1.67 3.85
C CYS A 231 2.43 -1.01 4.87
N CYS A 232 2.27 -1.33 6.15
CA CYS A 232 3.20 -0.93 7.19
C CYS A 232 3.64 -2.14 8.04
N ASP A 233 4.76 -1.97 8.73
CA ASP A 233 5.26 -2.93 9.71
C ASP A 233 4.57 -2.77 11.07
N LYS A 234 4.94 -3.59 12.03
CA LYS A 234 4.44 -3.55 13.42
C LYS A 234 4.82 -2.27 14.15
N ASN A 235 5.86 -1.60 13.73
CA ASN A 235 6.33 -0.33 14.28
C ASN A 235 5.75 0.89 13.56
N ASN A 236 4.79 0.73 12.65
CA ASN A 236 4.12 1.79 11.86
C ASN A 236 5.07 2.50 10.87
N TYR A 237 6.11 1.85 10.40
CA TYR A 237 6.85 2.32 9.23
C TYR A 237 6.13 1.88 7.96
N VAL A 238 5.86 2.81 7.07
CA VAL A 238 5.28 2.50 5.77
C VAL A 238 6.34 1.82 4.92
N ILE A 239 6.07 0.57 4.52
CA ILE A 239 6.97 -0.24 3.68
C ILE A 239 6.80 0.11 2.21
N ASP A 240 5.53 0.08 1.75
CA ASP A 240 5.17 0.50 0.40
C ASP A 240 3.66 0.81 0.32
N PHE A 241 3.24 1.34 -0.81
CA PHE A 241 1.85 1.68 -1.06
C PHE A 241 1.54 1.65 -2.56
N GLU A 242 0.25 1.55 -2.88
CA GLU A 242 -0.29 1.67 -4.23
C GLU A 242 -1.40 2.71 -4.27
N VAL A 243 -1.38 3.56 -5.29
CA VAL A 243 -2.40 4.61 -5.49
C VAL A 243 -3.25 4.28 -6.69
N THR A 244 -4.55 4.23 -6.49
CA THR A 244 -5.53 3.94 -7.54
C THR A 244 -6.67 4.96 -7.52
N ALA A 245 -7.51 4.94 -8.56
CA ALA A 245 -8.77 5.66 -8.52
C ALA A 245 -9.63 5.16 -7.34
N GLY A 246 -10.35 6.07 -6.68
CA GLY A 246 -11.07 5.77 -5.44
C GLY A 246 -12.23 4.78 -5.55
N ASN A 247 -12.60 4.37 -6.76
CA ASN A 247 -13.60 3.35 -7.04
C ASN A 247 -13.01 1.97 -7.38
N VAL A 248 -11.69 1.81 -7.33
CA VAL A 248 -11.01 0.51 -7.48
C VAL A 248 -11.12 -0.25 -6.17
N HIS A 249 -11.50 -1.53 -6.25
CA HIS A 249 -11.65 -2.36 -5.06
C HIS A 249 -10.29 -2.78 -4.49
N ASP A 250 -10.16 -2.83 -3.17
CA ASP A 250 -8.90 -3.15 -2.47
C ASP A 250 -8.27 -4.48 -2.92
N SER A 251 -9.08 -5.48 -3.26
CA SER A 251 -8.60 -6.76 -3.78
C SER A 251 -7.93 -6.68 -5.17
N VAL A 252 -8.16 -5.61 -5.93
CA VAL A 252 -7.51 -5.38 -7.24
C VAL A 252 -6.16 -4.71 -7.02
N SER A 253 -6.10 -3.68 -6.19
CA SER A 253 -4.87 -2.95 -5.87
C SER A 253 -3.88 -3.77 -5.02
N PHE A 254 -4.36 -4.83 -4.37
CA PHE A 254 -3.53 -5.73 -3.56
C PHE A 254 -2.35 -6.30 -4.34
N TRP A 255 -2.52 -6.73 -5.57
CA TRP A 255 -1.51 -7.46 -6.33
C TRP A 255 -0.25 -6.64 -6.61
N GLU A 256 -0.44 -5.39 -7.02
CA GLU A 256 0.68 -4.49 -7.26
C GLU A 256 1.37 -4.08 -5.96
N LEU A 257 0.59 -3.81 -4.91
CA LEU A 257 1.14 -3.54 -3.58
C LEU A 257 1.92 -4.75 -3.06
N TYR A 258 1.37 -5.95 -3.21
CA TYR A 258 2.00 -7.20 -2.78
C TYR A 258 3.33 -7.44 -3.50
N ARG A 259 3.37 -7.22 -4.82
CA ARG A 259 4.61 -7.30 -5.61
C ARG A 259 5.68 -6.34 -5.07
N LYS A 260 5.34 -5.06 -4.88
CA LYS A 260 6.25 -4.03 -4.35
C LYS A 260 6.76 -4.37 -2.94
N VAL A 261 5.88 -4.82 -2.07
CA VAL A 261 6.25 -5.22 -0.71
C VAL A 261 7.16 -6.44 -0.72
N SER A 262 6.89 -7.44 -1.55
CA SER A 262 7.71 -8.65 -1.67
C SER A 262 9.13 -8.38 -2.20
N GLU A 263 9.30 -7.32 -2.99
CA GLU A 263 10.61 -6.85 -3.44
C GLU A 263 11.42 -6.17 -2.32
N ARG A 264 10.74 -5.56 -1.34
CA ARG A 264 11.38 -4.79 -0.24
C ARG A 264 11.63 -5.60 1.01
N VAL A 265 10.75 -6.53 1.33
CA VAL A 265 10.76 -7.26 2.60
C VAL A 265 10.96 -8.75 2.35
N LYS A 266 11.98 -9.32 3.01
CA LYS A 266 12.25 -10.76 2.96
C LYS A 266 11.49 -11.46 4.09
N TYR A 267 10.74 -12.51 3.71
CA TYR A 267 10.13 -13.49 4.63
C TYR A 267 9.16 -12.93 5.69
N PRO A 268 8.22 -12.04 5.36
CA PRO A 268 7.15 -11.72 6.30
C PRO A 268 6.27 -12.96 6.53
N LYS A 269 5.92 -13.21 7.80
CA LYS A 269 5.12 -14.38 8.18
C LYS A 269 3.63 -14.08 8.14
N TYR A 270 3.21 -12.97 8.73
CA TYR A 270 1.80 -12.63 8.89
C TYR A 270 1.41 -11.45 7.98
N TYR A 271 0.34 -11.65 7.21
CA TYR A 271 -0.31 -10.60 6.43
C TYR A 271 -1.66 -10.27 7.04
N VAL A 272 -1.76 -9.12 7.69
CA VAL A 272 -2.92 -8.67 8.45
C VAL A 272 -3.73 -7.69 7.62
N MET A 273 -4.93 -8.10 7.22
CA MET A 273 -5.77 -7.37 6.26
C MET A 273 -7.22 -7.30 6.73
N ASP A 274 -7.99 -6.35 6.16
CA ASP A 274 -9.40 -6.25 6.44
C ASP A 274 -10.27 -7.22 5.60
N ALA A 275 -11.60 -7.13 5.76
CA ALA A 275 -12.54 -7.96 5.03
C ALA A 275 -12.63 -7.65 3.52
N GLY A 276 -12.13 -6.50 3.06
CA GLY A 276 -12.05 -6.12 1.65
C GLY A 276 -11.10 -7.00 0.86
N TYR A 277 -10.01 -7.43 1.50
CA TYR A 277 -9.01 -8.32 0.90
C TYR A 277 -9.36 -9.81 0.98
N LYS A 278 -10.44 -10.19 1.70
CA LYS A 278 -10.82 -11.58 1.91
C LYS A 278 -11.50 -12.14 0.67
N ILE A 279 -10.70 -12.59 -0.30
CA ILE A 279 -11.10 -13.28 -1.52
C ILE A 279 -10.27 -14.57 -1.72
N PRO A 280 -10.82 -15.60 -2.40
CA PRO A 280 -10.15 -16.88 -2.56
C PRO A 280 -8.76 -16.80 -3.21
N ALA A 281 -8.58 -15.94 -4.20
CA ALA A 281 -7.31 -15.78 -4.90
C ALA A 281 -6.20 -15.26 -3.98
N ILE A 282 -6.45 -14.23 -3.17
CA ILE A 282 -5.48 -13.69 -2.21
C ILE A 282 -5.15 -14.74 -1.13
N ALA A 283 -6.17 -15.43 -0.61
CA ALA A 283 -5.98 -16.49 0.36
C ALA A 283 -5.09 -17.63 -0.18
N ARG A 284 -5.35 -18.08 -1.42
CA ARG A 284 -4.57 -19.09 -2.11
C ARG A 284 -3.10 -18.67 -2.22
N THR A 285 -2.82 -17.52 -2.84
CA THR A 285 -1.46 -17.04 -3.07
C THR A 285 -0.65 -16.97 -1.78
N LEU A 286 -1.21 -16.37 -0.73
CA LEU A 286 -0.49 -16.24 0.55
C LEU A 286 -0.20 -17.59 1.19
N ILE A 287 -1.17 -18.54 1.18
CA ILE A 287 -1.01 -19.85 1.80
C ILE A 287 -0.04 -20.72 0.98
N GLU A 288 -0.12 -20.71 -0.34
CA GLU A 288 0.81 -21.44 -1.22
C GLU A 288 2.25 -20.94 -1.08
N GLU A 289 2.45 -19.66 -0.82
CA GLU A 289 3.76 -19.07 -0.53
C GLU A 289 4.20 -19.24 0.95
N GLY A 290 3.48 -20.03 1.74
CA GLY A 290 3.82 -20.31 3.15
C GLY A 290 3.58 -19.14 4.10
N LYS A 291 2.80 -18.14 3.70
CA LYS A 291 2.43 -16.97 4.49
C LYS A 291 1.11 -17.18 5.20
N VAL A 292 0.92 -16.48 6.30
CA VAL A 292 -0.26 -16.61 7.17
C VAL A 292 -1.18 -15.40 6.98
N PRO A 293 -2.30 -15.53 6.26
CA PRO A 293 -3.30 -14.46 6.11
C PRO A 293 -4.13 -14.31 7.39
N VAL A 294 -4.01 -13.17 8.05
CA VAL A 294 -4.79 -12.85 9.27
C VAL A 294 -5.92 -11.90 8.89
N MET A 295 -7.11 -12.44 8.71
CA MET A 295 -8.28 -11.74 8.21
C MET A 295 -9.49 -11.88 9.15
N PRO A 296 -10.42 -10.90 9.17
CA PRO A 296 -11.59 -10.99 10.05
C PRO A 296 -12.65 -11.92 9.49
N TYR A 297 -13.62 -12.24 10.34
CA TYR A 297 -14.84 -12.89 9.88
C TYR A 297 -15.62 -11.96 8.95
N LYS A 298 -15.98 -12.47 7.78
CA LYS A 298 -16.90 -11.79 6.83
C LYS A 298 -18.26 -12.42 6.94
N ARG A 299 -19.23 -11.66 7.47
CA ARG A 299 -20.60 -12.16 7.61
C ARG A 299 -21.20 -12.42 6.22
N PRO A 300 -21.68 -13.64 5.93
CA PRO A 300 -22.37 -13.91 4.69
C PRO A 300 -23.63 -13.06 4.57
N MET A 301 -23.89 -12.52 3.37
CA MET A 301 -25.13 -11.80 3.07
C MET A 301 -26.22 -12.84 2.77
N THR A 302 -27.01 -13.17 3.78
CA THR A 302 -28.17 -14.05 3.63
C THR A 302 -29.45 -13.27 3.86
N LYS A 303 -30.45 -13.45 3.03
CA LYS A 303 -31.76 -12.85 3.18
C LYS A 303 -32.36 -13.27 4.54
N LYS A 304 -32.93 -12.31 5.26
CA LYS A 304 -33.55 -12.58 6.57
C LYS A 304 -34.62 -13.69 6.45
N GLY A 305 -34.54 -14.68 7.34
CA GLY A 305 -35.44 -15.84 7.35
C GLY A 305 -35.00 -17.00 6.49
N TYR A 306 -33.89 -16.89 5.73
CA TYR A 306 -33.34 -17.96 4.93
C TYR A 306 -32.14 -18.65 5.59
N PHE A 307 -31.96 -19.93 5.35
CA PHE A 307 -30.79 -20.70 5.77
C PHE A 307 -29.51 -20.10 5.20
N ARG A 308 -28.47 -20.05 6.04
CA ARG A 308 -27.13 -19.61 5.68
C ARG A 308 -26.39 -20.74 4.95
N LYS A 309 -25.30 -20.42 4.24
CA LYS A 309 -24.42 -21.43 3.64
C LYS A 309 -23.88 -22.41 4.69
N SER A 310 -23.59 -21.93 5.91
CA SER A 310 -23.16 -22.76 7.05
C SER A 310 -24.16 -23.77 7.56
N ASP A 311 -25.43 -23.62 7.21
CA ASP A 311 -26.49 -24.59 7.60
C ASP A 311 -26.54 -25.79 6.67
N TYR A 312 -25.73 -25.77 5.59
CA TYR A 312 -25.55 -26.88 4.64
C TYR A 312 -24.18 -27.49 4.87
N VAL A 313 -24.09 -28.77 5.13
CA VAL A 313 -22.85 -29.51 5.39
C VAL A 313 -22.27 -29.99 4.07
N TYR A 314 -21.01 -29.64 3.80
CA TYR A 314 -20.29 -30.16 2.65
C TYR A 314 -19.65 -31.49 3.01
N ASP A 315 -19.90 -32.50 2.18
CA ASP A 315 -19.24 -33.80 2.23
C ASP A 315 -18.18 -33.86 1.14
N GLU A 316 -16.91 -33.84 1.56
CA GLU A 316 -15.77 -33.83 0.65
C GLU A 316 -15.59 -35.16 -0.09
N TYR A 317 -15.91 -36.28 0.57
CA TYR A 317 -15.76 -37.61 -0.01
C TYR A 317 -16.75 -37.86 -1.15
N PHE A 318 -18.02 -37.44 -0.97
CA PHE A 318 -19.06 -37.59 -2.00
C PHE A 318 -19.22 -36.35 -2.90
N ASP A 319 -18.45 -35.30 -2.68
CA ASP A 319 -18.57 -34.02 -3.36
C ASP A 319 -20.01 -33.54 -3.47
N CYS A 320 -20.67 -33.39 -2.35
CA CYS A 320 -22.07 -32.99 -2.28
C CYS A 320 -22.34 -32.12 -1.03
N TYR A 321 -23.48 -31.44 -1.02
CA TYR A 321 -23.99 -30.78 0.18
C TYR A 321 -25.18 -31.53 0.75
N LEU A 322 -25.25 -31.61 2.07
CA LEU A 322 -26.40 -32.02 2.84
C LEU A 322 -27.16 -30.80 3.32
N CYS A 323 -28.47 -30.75 3.04
CA CYS A 323 -29.31 -29.67 3.55
C CYS A 323 -29.81 -29.97 4.98
N PRO A 324 -30.39 -28.98 5.72
CA PRO A 324 -30.94 -29.19 7.05
C PRO A 324 -32.00 -30.27 7.16
N ASN A 325 -32.61 -30.69 6.05
CA ASN A 325 -33.53 -31.82 5.97
C ASN A 325 -32.85 -33.08 5.40
N ASN A 326 -31.54 -33.23 5.55
CA ASN A 326 -30.75 -34.40 5.12
C ASN A 326 -30.94 -34.81 3.64
N GLN A 327 -31.33 -33.87 2.76
CA GLN A 327 -31.37 -34.13 1.32
C GLN A 327 -30.04 -33.72 0.68
N ILE A 328 -29.60 -34.52 -0.29
CA ILE A 328 -28.36 -34.35 -1.03
C ILE A 328 -28.53 -33.29 -2.13
N LEU A 329 -27.67 -32.28 -2.14
CA LEU A 329 -27.48 -31.38 -3.26
C LEU A 329 -26.26 -31.87 -4.05
N LYS A 330 -26.48 -32.29 -5.29
CA LYS A 330 -25.43 -32.85 -6.17
C LYS A 330 -24.75 -31.75 -6.97
N TYR A 331 -23.47 -31.97 -7.29
CA TYR A 331 -22.75 -31.13 -8.24
C TYR A 331 -23.53 -31.02 -9.56
N SER A 332 -23.67 -29.81 -10.05
CA SER A 332 -24.36 -29.50 -11.31
C SER A 332 -23.40 -28.99 -12.37
N THR A 333 -22.64 -27.99 -12.05
CA THR A 333 -21.69 -27.36 -12.97
C THR A 333 -20.74 -26.43 -12.20
N THR A 334 -19.61 -26.07 -12.81
CA THR A 334 -18.76 -24.98 -12.37
C THR A 334 -18.90 -23.81 -13.35
N ASN A 335 -19.27 -22.66 -12.82
CA ASN A 335 -19.49 -21.45 -13.62
C ASN A 335 -18.18 -20.70 -13.96
N ARG A 336 -18.28 -19.63 -14.79
CA ARG A 336 -17.13 -18.84 -15.24
C ARG A 336 -16.43 -18.04 -14.12
N ASP A 337 -17.11 -17.81 -13.01
CA ASP A 337 -16.56 -17.12 -11.84
C ASP A 337 -15.87 -18.10 -10.85
N GLY A 338 -15.72 -19.37 -11.22
CA GLY A 338 -15.07 -20.40 -10.42
C GLY A 338 -15.93 -21.00 -9.33
N TYR A 339 -17.27 -20.84 -9.39
CA TYR A 339 -18.16 -21.43 -8.40
C TYR A 339 -18.74 -22.74 -8.91
N ARG A 340 -18.47 -23.84 -8.18
CA ARG A 340 -19.21 -25.10 -8.26
C ARG A 340 -20.63 -24.88 -7.75
N GLU A 341 -21.61 -25.27 -8.51
CA GLU A 341 -23.04 -25.19 -8.15
C GLU A 341 -23.57 -26.56 -7.79
N TYR A 342 -24.08 -26.68 -6.56
CA TYR A 342 -24.72 -27.89 -6.08
C TYR A 342 -26.23 -27.65 -6.01
N LYS A 343 -27.03 -28.56 -6.65
CA LYS A 343 -28.46 -28.38 -6.80
C LYS A 343 -29.22 -29.49 -6.10
N SER A 344 -30.29 -29.10 -5.41
CA SER A 344 -31.25 -30.05 -4.82
C SER A 344 -32.21 -30.60 -5.87
N ASP A 345 -32.86 -31.72 -5.58
CA ASP A 345 -33.94 -32.26 -6.38
C ASP A 345 -35.26 -31.52 -6.08
N GLY A 346 -35.78 -30.77 -7.07
CA GLY A 346 -36.99 -29.96 -6.89
C GLY A 346 -38.21 -30.80 -6.53
N LYS A 347 -38.28 -32.07 -6.98
CA LYS A 347 -39.39 -32.98 -6.64
C LYS A 347 -39.43 -33.30 -5.16
N LYS A 348 -38.27 -33.55 -4.56
CA LYS A 348 -38.12 -33.81 -3.12
C LYS A 348 -38.31 -32.56 -2.27
N CYS A 349 -37.97 -31.38 -2.82
CA CYS A 349 -38.04 -30.10 -2.10
C CYS A 349 -39.45 -29.49 -2.13
N LYS A 350 -40.34 -29.91 -3.03
CA LYS A 350 -41.71 -29.39 -3.16
C LYS A 350 -42.49 -29.50 -1.84
N ASP A 351 -42.38 -30.66 -1.20
CA ASP A 351 -43.14 -30.98 0.02
C ASP A 351 -42.27 -30.86 1.30
N CYS A 352 -41.14 -30.14 1.20
CA CYS A 352 -40.22 -30.00 2.30
C CYS A 352 -40.74 -28.98 3.35
N PRO A 353 -40.77 -29.33 4.65
CA PRO A 353 -41.25 -28.40 5.72
C PRO A 353 -40.45 -27.13 5.85
N TYR A 354 -39.20 -27.14 5.37
CA TYR A 354 -38.28 -25.98 5.43
C TYR A 354 -38.19 -25.17 4.13
N GLN A 355 -39.06 -25.48 3.14
CA GLN A 355 -38.99 -24.87 1.80
C GLN A 355 -38.94 -23.34 1.85
N ASN A 356 -39.83 -22.71 2.63
CA ASN A 356 -39.93 -21.25 2.74
C ASN A 356 -38.68 -20.59 3.33
N GLN A 357 -37.89 -21.34 4.11
CA GLN A 357 -36.60 -20.86 4.68
C GLN A 357 -35.40 -21.26 3.82
N CYS A 358 -35.60 -22.14 2.84
CA CYS A 358 -34.57 -22.71 2.01
C CYS A 358 -34.42 -21.99 0.66
N THR A 359 -35.52 -21.92 -0.11
CA THR A 359 -35.49 -21.35 -1.47
C THR A 359 -36.77 -20.62 -1.84
N GLY A 360 -36.64 -19.55 -2.62
CA GLY A 360 -37.74 -18.84 -3.25
C GLY A 360 -37.90 -19.19 -4.74
N SER A 361 -37.23 -20.25 -5.22
CA SER A 361 -37.32 -20.69 -6.62
C SER A 361 -38.68 -21.26 -6.92
N LYS A 362 -39.24 -20.93 -8.11
CA LYS A 362 -40.49 -21.50 -8.60
C LYS A 362 -40.42 -23.02 -8.81
N ASP A 363 -39.22 -23.51 -9.15
CA ASP A 363 -38.96 -24.94 -9.40
C ASP A 363 -38.58 -25.69 -8.12
N HIS A 364 -38.69 -25.04 -6.95
CA HIS A 364 -38.35 -25.59 -5.63
C HIS A 364 -36.89 -26.05 -5.51
N VAL A 365 -36.00 -25.63 -6.43
CA VAL A 365 -34.58 -26.00 -6.42
C VAL A 365 -33.77 -25.03 -5.56
N LYS A 366 -32.98 -25.56 -4.63
CA LYS A 366 -31.95 -24.85 -3.91
C LYS A 366 -30.61 -25.02 -4.62
N VAL A 367 -29.88 -23.90 -4.79
CA VAL A 367 -28.50 -23.90 -5.27
C VAL A 367 -27.60 -23.42 -4.14
N VAL A 368 -26.56 -24.19 -3.86
CA VAL A 368 -25.46 -23.81 -2.96
C VAL A 368 -24.18 -23.73 -3.79
N SER A 369 -23.43 -22.64 -3.64
CA SER A 369 -22.22 -22.42 -4.44
C SER A 369 -20.97 -22.59 -3.58
N ARG A 370 -19.93 -23.26 -4.11
CA ARG A 370 -18.61 -23.44 -3.50
C ARG A 370 -17.54 -23.03 -4.52
N HIS A 371 -16.66 -22.10 -4.15
CA HIS A 371 -15.57 -21.67 -5.04
C HIS A 371 -14.56 -22.82 -5.20
N VAL A 372 -13.93 -22.96 -6.38
CA VAL A 372 -12.88 -23.99 -6.62
C VAL A 372 -11.73 -23.88 -5.61
N TRP A 373 -11.44 -22.68 -5.14
CA TRP A 373 -10.46 -22.38 -4.09
C TRP A 373 -11.07 -22.17 -2.69
N GLU A 374 -12.27 -22.72 -2.42
CA GLU A 374 -12.93 -22.56 -1.11
C GLU A 374 -12.10 -23.16 0.04
N GLY A 375 -11.33 -24.22 -0.22
CA GLY A 375 -10.46 -24.83 0.79
C GLY A 375 -9.44 -23.85 1.40
N TYR A 376 -8.95 -22.88 0.61
CA TYR A 376 -8.08 -21.81 1.16
C TYR A 376 -8.85 -20.84 2.05
N MET A 377 -10.13 -20.57 1.73
CA MET A 377 -10.97 -19.74 2.58
C MET A 377 -11.30 -20.41 3.92
N GLU A 378 -11.49 -21.72 3.91
CA GLU A 378 -11.67 -22.54 5.11
C GLU A 378 -10.40 -22.51 5.97
N LYS A 379 -9.22 -22.68 5.38
CA LYS A 379 -7.92 -22.50 6.08
C LYS A 379 -7.77 -21.12 6.69
N VAL A 380 -8.20 -20.05 6.02
CA VAL A 380 -8.19 -18.68 6.60
C VAL A 380 -9.09 -18.60 7.83
N GLU A 381 -10.25 -19.28 7.83
CA GLU A 381 -11.11 -19.33 9.02
C GLU A 381 -10.47 -20.15 10.16
N GLU A 382 -9.81 -21.27 9.86
CA GLU A 382 -9.04 -22.04 10.83
C GLU A 382 -7.91 -21.20 11.45
N ILE A 383 -7.12 -20.50 10.62
CA ILE A 383 -6.08 -19.58 11.09
C ILE A 383 -6.66 -18.54 12.04
N ARG A 384 -7.81 -17.95 11.70
CA ARG A 384 -8.47 -16.94 12.56
C ARG A 384 -8.80 -17.45 13.94
N HIS A 385 -9.04 -18.76 14.11
CA HIS A 385 -9.36 -19.41 15.39
C HIS A 385 -8.12 -19.89 16.14
N GLN A 386 -6.92 -19.85 15.53
CA GLN A 386 -5.68 -20.21 16.22
C GLN A 386 -5.32 -19.20 17.31
N THR A 387 -4.67 -19.68 18.35
CA THR A 387 -4.19 -18.84 19.47
C THR A 387 -3.26 -17.74 18.98
N GLY A 388 -3.47 -16.50 19.44
CA GLY A 388 -2.64 -15.33 19.07
C GLY A 388 -3.10 -14.58 17.82
N MET A 389 -3.93 -15.16 16.95
CA MET A 389 -4.32 -14.50 15.69
C MET A 389 -5.27 -13.32 15.93
N LYS A 390 -6.14 -13.42 16.93
CA LYS A 390 -7.03 -12.32 17.31
C LYS A 390 -6.25 -11.10 17.82
N GLU A 391 -5.24 -11.34 18.62
CA GLU A 391 -4.34 -10.31 19.16
C GLU A 391 -3.52 -9.65 18.04
N ILE A 392 -2.99 -10.43 17.10
CA ILE A 392 -2.30 -9.89 15.92
C ILE A 392 -3.26 -9.02 15.09
N TYR A 393 -4.49 -9.48 14.84
CA TYR A 393 -5.47 -8.70 14.10
C TYR A 393 -5.83 -7.39 14.80
N GLN A 394 -5.97 -7.39 16.14
CA GLN A 394 -6.31 -6.19 16.91
C GLN A 394 -5.23 -5.11 16.83
N LYS A 395 -3.96 -5.47 16.58
CA LYS A 395 -2.86 -4.51 16.40
C LYS A 395 -3.06 -3.57 15.20
N ARG A 396 -3.99 -3.85 14.28
CA ARG A 396 -4.34 -2.92 13.19
C ARG A 396 -4.66 -1.52 13.69
N LYS A 397 -5.34 -1.41 14.84
CA LYS A 397 -5.69 -0.12 15.46
C LYS A 397 -4.48 0.72 15.84
N GLU A 398 -3.41 0.05 16.26
CA GLU A 398 -2.17 0.68 16.70
C GLU A 398 -1.14 0.83 15.58
N THR A 399 -1.37 0.16 14.45
CA THR A 399 -0.49 0.14 13.28
C THR A 399 -1.10 0.90 12.10
N ILE A 400 -1.64 0.22 11.12
CA ILE A 400 -2.10 0.85 9.85
C ILE A 400 -3.19 1.91 10.04
N GLU A 401 -4.14 1.69 10.96
CA GLU A 401 -5.17 2.71 11.26
C GLU A 401 -4.53 3.96 11.88
N ARG A 402 -3.49 3.79 12.71
CA ARG A 402 -2.71 4.89 13.28
C ARG A 402 -1.90 5.62 12.23
N VAL A 403 -1.29 4.90 11.26
CA VAL A 403 -0.60 5.52 10.12
C VAL A 403 -1.55 6.43 9.35
N PHE A 404 -2.77 5.97 9.05
CA PHE A 404 -3.76 6.80 8.36
C PHE A 404 -4.25 7.97 9.20
N ALA A 405 -4.45 7.79 10.50
CA ALA A 405 -4.84 8.87 11.40
C ALA A 405 -3.75 9.96 11.43
N ASP A 406 -2.49 9.58 11.62
CA ASP A 406 -1.37 10.52 11.64
C ASP A 406 -1.19 11.20 10.27
N GLY A 407 -1.31 10.48 9.16
CA GLY A 407 -1.28 11.04 7.80
C GLY A 407 -2.35 12.10 7.58
N LYS A 408 -3.58 11.82 8.00
CA LYS A 408 -4.72 12.74 7.82
C LYS A 408 -4.69 13.93 8.75
N GLU A 409 -4.30 13.75 10.02
CA GLU A 409 -4.34 14.82 11.01
C GLU A 409 -3.08 15.68 11.03
N LYS A 410 -1.90 15.09 10.77
CA LYS A 410 -0.61 15.75 10.96
C LYS A 410 0.15 16.04 9.67
N HIS A 411 -0.20 15.37 8.57
CA HIS A 411 0.55 15.43 7.32
C HIS A 411 -0.29 15.81 6.09
N GLY A 412 -1.55 16.25 6.29
CA GLY A 412 -2.40 16.81 5.24
C GLY A 412 -3.02 15.80 4.27
N MET A 413 -3.01 14.49 4.57
CA MET A 413 -3.50 13.41 3.69
C MET A 413 -5.03 13.36 3.48
N ARG A 414 -5.82 14.30 4.04
CA ARG A 414 -7.29 14.27 3.88
C ARG A 414 -7.75 14.55 2.47
N TYR A 415 -7.06 15.42 1.75
CA TYR A 415 -7.34 15.77 0.37
C TYR A 415 -6.07 16.19 -0.35
N THR A 416 -6.01 15.95 -1.65
CA THR A 416 -4.90 16.39 -2.50
C THR A 416 -5.24 17.69 -3.23
N GLN A 417 -4.23 18.54 -3.42
CA GLN A 417 -4.31 19.72 -4.30
C GLN A 417 -3.89 19.39 -5.73
N TYR A 418 -3.23 18.25 -5.94
CA TYR A 418 -2.78 17.81 -7.23
C TYR A 418 -3.90 17.11 -8.01
N ARG A 419 -3.75 17.07 -9.33
CA ARG A 419 -4.62 16.36 -10.27
C ARG A 419 -3.78 15.41 -11.10
N GLY A 420 -4.35 14.26 -11.40
CA GLY A 420 -3.70 13.19 -12.13
C GLY A 420 -2.94 12.22 -11.22
N LEU A 421 -3.06 10.92 -11.52
CA LEU A 421 -2.56 9.82 -10.71
C LEU A 421 -1.05 9.96 -10.40
N ALA A 422 -0.23 10.29 -11.40
CA ALA A 422 1.22 10.42 -11.24
C ALA A 422 1.62 11.48 -10.20
N LYS A 423 0.94 12.63 -10.17
CA LYS A 423 1.25 13.70 -9.21
C LYS A 423 0.75 13.36 -7.81
N VAL A 424 -0.38 12.68 -7.70
CA VAL A 424 -0.92 12.22 -6.41
C VAL A 424 -0.03 11.11 -5.84
N THR A 425 0.46 10.20 -6.69
CA THR A 425 1.45 9.19 -6.28
C THR A 425 2.73 9.84 -5.78
N MET A 426 3.26 10.84 -6.50
CA MET A 426 4.43 11.61 -6.05
C MET A 426 4.19 12.29 -4.70
N GLU A 427 3.04 12.93 -4.51
CA GLU A 427 2.66 13.57 -3.24
C GLU A 427 2.68 12.57 -2.08
N LEU A 428 2.07 11.39 -2.29
CA LEU A 428 2.01 10.35 -1.26
C LEU A 428 3.37 9.69 -1.00
N THR A 429 4.21 9.55 -2.04
CA THR A 429 5.60 9.07 -1.86
C THR A 429 6.36 10.00 -0.90
N LEU A 430 6.29 11.30 -1.13
CA LEU A 430 6.93 12.29 -0.26
C LEU A 430 6.31 12.35 1.14
N LEU A 431 4.99 12.25 1.23
CA LEU A 431 4.28 12.24 2.51
C LEU A 431 4.69 11.04 3.37
N PHE A 432 4.64 9.82 2.83
CA PHE A 432 5.02 8.63 3.57
C PHE A 432 6.52 8.57 3.87
N ALA A 433 7.38 9.04 2.95
CA ALA A 433 8.80 9.22 3.20
C ALA A 433 9.03 10.14 4.41
N CYS A 434 8.35 11.28 4.46
CA CYS A 434 8.46 12.24 5.57
C CYS A 434 7.87 11.72 6.88
N MET A 435 6.80 10.92 6.85
CA MET A 435 6.28 10.24 8.03
C MET A 435 7.30 9.26 8.60
N ASN A 436 7.92 8.44 7.75
CA ASN A 436 8.98 7.52 8.14
C ASN A 436 10.20 8.27 8.68
N LEU A 437 10.65 9.32 7.99
CA LEU A 437 11.80 10.13 8.40
C LEU A 437 11.57 10.82 9.76
N LYS A 438 10.41 11.43 9.97
CA LYS A 438 10.05 12.04 11.26
C LYS A 438 10.15 11.05 12.41
N LYS A 439 9.65 9.84 12.18
CA LYS A 439 9.67 8.78 13.17
C LYS A 439 11.08 8.27 13.41
N LEU A 440 11.87 8.03 12.36
CA LEU A 440 13.28 7.67 12.42
C LEU A 440 14.06 8.68 13.26
N ALA A 441 13.92 9.98 12.97
CA ALA A 441 14.58 11.07 13.68
C ALA A 441 14.26 11.06 15.18
N ILE A 442 12.99 10.88 15.56
CA ILE A 442 12.57 10.82 16.96
C ILE A 442 13.11 9.55 17.64
N TRP A 443 13.14 8.41 16.96
CA TRP A 443 13.59 7.14 17.54
C TRP A 443 15.10 7.08 17.70
N LYS A 444 15.88 7.57 16.70
CA LYS A 444 17.34 7.76 16.82
C LYS A 444 17.67 8.63 18.04
N TRP A 445 17.00 9.77 18.17
CA TRP A 445 17.19 10.67 19.30
C TRP A 445 16.92 9.99 20.66
N ARG A 446 15.82 9.25 20.78
CA ARG A 446 15.45 8.56 22.03
C ARG A 446 16.43 7.46 22.43
N LYS A 447 17.04 6.77 21.48
CA LYS A 447 18.04 5.72 21.74
C LYS A 447 19.41 6.28 22.12
N GLY A 448 19.59 7.60 22.22
CA GLY A 448 20.88 8.25 22.55
C GLY A 448 21.94 8.07 21.48
N GLY A 449 21.51 7.73 20.25
CA GLY A 449 22.36 7.36 19.13
C GLY A 449 22.96 8.51 18.33
N LEU A 450 23.29 9.64 18.98
CA LEU A 450 23.76 10.84 18.29
C LEU A 450 25.29 10.98 18.20
N ARG A 451 26.06 9.95 18.49
CA ARG A 451 27.53 10.05 18.45
C ARG A 451 28.28 8.91 17.75
N ASN A 452 27.60 8.07 16.95
CA ASN A 452 28.33 7.22 16.00
C ASN A 452 27.59 7.19 14.68
N PRO A 453 28.19 7.67 13.58
CA PRO A 453 27.70 7.30 12.26
C PRO A 453 27.81 5.77 12.16
N CYS A 454 26.70 5.09 11.99
CA CYS A 454 26.71 3.67 11.61
C CYS A 454 27.41 3.54 10.26
N SER A 455 28.73 3.42 10.27
CA SER A 455 29.55 3.00 9.16
C SER A 455 29.40 1.50 8.98
N PHE A 456 28.24 1.06 8.48
CA PHE A 456 28.05 -0.28 7.96
C PHE A 456 27.32 -0.19 6.61
N VAL A 457 28.06 0.29 5.62
CA VAL A 457 27.72 0.22 4.19
C VAL A 457 28.42 -1.02 3.63
N TRP A 458 27.92 -2.22 3.87
CA TRP A 458 28.47 -3.40 3.15
C TRP A 458 27.59 -4.66 3.25
N ILE A 459 26.27 -4.59 2.97
CA ILE A 459 25.48 -5.83 2.76
C ILE A 459 24.49 -5.74 1.57
N PHE A 460 24.40 -4.63 0.83
CA PHE A 460 23.34 -4.47 -0.19
C PHE A 460 23.81 -4.27 -1.65
N GLU A 461 25.03 -4.68 -2.03
CA GLU A 461 25.41 -4.70 -3.46
C GLU A 461 24.63 -5.69 -4.37
N PRO A 462 24.03 -6.79 -3.91
CA PRO A 462 23.33 -7.69 -4.83
C PRO A 462 22.00 -7.15 -5.39
N ILE A 463 21.36 -6.17 -4.75
CA ILE A 463 20.02 -5.71 -5.18
C ILE A 463 20.12 -4.69 -6.32
N TYR A 464 21.17 -3.90 -6.38
CA TYR A 464 21.35 -2.90 -7.44
C TYR A 464 21.72 -3.50 -8.80
N LEU A 465 22.36 -4.65 -8.82
CA LEU A 465 22.69 -5.36 -10.06
C LEU A 465 21.48 -6.10 -10.68
N TYR A 466 20.51 -6.52 -9.85
CA TYR A 466 19.34 -7.25 -10.33
C TYR A 466 18.33 -6.33 -11.05
N ILE A 467 18.26 -5.06 -10.68
CA ILE A 467 17.36 -4.08 -11.31
C ILE A 467 17.89 -3.63 -12.69
N LYS A 468 19.21 -3.58 -12.89
CA LYS A 468 19.79 -3.19 -14.19
C LYS A 468 19.67 -4.24 -15.30
N PHE A 469 19.47 -5.52 -14.96
CA PHE A 469 19.42 -6.61 -15.96
C PHE A 469 18.01 -6.94 -16.48
N LYS A 470 16.94 -6.39 -15.92
CA LYS A 470 15.55 -6.70 -16.33
C LYS A 470 14.87 -5.63 -17.20
N MET A 471 15.61 -4.60 -17.65
CA MET A 471 15.06 -3.60 -18.57
C MET A 471 15.76 -3.64 -19.94
N VAL A 472 15.78 -4.81 -20.60
CA VAL A 472 16.03 -4.90 -22.03
C VAL A 472 14.84 -5.62 -22.67
N PRO A 473 14.03 -4.99 -23.51
CA PRO A 473 12.97 -5.68 -24.24
C PRO A 473 13.59 -6.46 -25.40
N GLY A 474 13.41 -7.77 -25.37
CA GLY A 474 13.63 -8.64 -26.51
C GLY A 474 14.86 -9.55 -26.45
N ALA A 475 14.77 -10.65 -25.73
CA ALA A 475 15.54 -11.87 -26.05
C ALA A 475 14.75 -13.10 -25.58
N SER A 476 14.54 -13.99 -26.54
CA SER A 476 13.90 -15.28 -26.45
C SER A 476 14.62 -16.24 -25.49
N HIS A 477 13.81 -17.11 -24.89
CA HIS A 477 14.23 -18.25 -24.07
C HIS A 477 15.48 -18.98 -24.56
N GLN A 478 16.48 -19.11 -23.68
CA GLN A 478 17.39 -20.26 -23.65
C GLN A 478 17.81 -20.53 -22.19
N GLU A 479 17.87 -21.82 -21.87
CA GLU A 479 18.09 -22.43 -20.55
C GLU A 479 19.45 -22.09 -19.92
N PRO A 480 19.62 -22.14 -18.59
CA PRO A 480 20.88 -21.84 -17.94
C PRO A 480 21.86 -23.03 -18.08
N PHE A 481 22.98 -22.79 -18.72
CA PHE A 481 24.15 -23.67 -18.73
C PHE A 481 24.79 -23.64 -17.33
N CYS A 482 24.93 -24.83 -16.77
CA CYS A 482 25.70 -25.11 -15.58
C CYS A 482 27.21 -25.08 -15.96
N LEU A 483 27.98 -24.14 -15.44
CA LEU A 483 29.45 -24.20 -15.48
C LEU A 483 29.96 -24.67 -14.12
N GLN A 484 30.38 -25.94 -14.10
CA GLN A 484 31.30 -26.43 -13.10
C GLN A 484 32.68 -25.80 -13.34
N SER A 485 33.29 -25.22 -12.31
CA SER A 485 34.72 -25.01 -12.24
C SER A 485 35.24 -25.61 -10.94
N GLU A 486 35.94 -26.71 -11.10
CA GLU A 486 36.86 -27.24 -10.13
C GLU A 486 37.96 -26.21 -9.86
N GLN A 487 38.25 -25.93 -8.63
CA GLN A 487 39.60 -25.94 -8.05
C GLN A 487 39.51 -25.52 -6.58
N GLY A 488 39.92 -26.43 -5.74
CA GLY A 488 40.01 -26.29 -4.31
C GLY A 488 41.17 -25.40 -3.87
N MET A 489 41.03 -24.86 -2.69
CA MET A 489 42.15 -24.82 -1.73
C MET A 489 41.63 -24.47 -0.33
N HIS A 490 41.94 -25.40 0.53
CA HIS A 490 42.19 -25.41 1.97
C HIS A 490 41.78 -24.27 2.88
N CYS A 491 41.02 -24.71 3.80
CA CYS A 491 40.88 -24.37 5.21
C CYS A 491 42.17 -23.90 5.91
N MET A 492 42.10 -22.90 6.77
CA MET A 492 42.74 -22.94 8.08
C MET A 492 41.97 -22.08 9.11
N SER A 493 41.64 -22.75 10.14
CA SER A 493 41.21 -22.38 11.47
C SER A 493 42.09 -21.33 12.16
N CYS A 494 41.50 -20.50 13.07
CA CYS A 494 41.91 -20.36 14.46
C CYS A 494 41.07 -19.22 15.10
N PHE A 495 40.33 -19.60 16.10
CA PHE A 495 40.44 -19.39 17.54
C PHE A 495 40.30 -17.92 18.08
N SER A 496 39.25 -17.75 18.85
CA SER A 496 39.11 -17.16 20.19
C SER A 496 39.82 -15.81 20.50
N ILE A 497 39.05 -14.80 20.81
CA ILE A 497 38.73 -14.31 22.15
C ILE A 497 37.44 -13.49 22.06
#